data_eb0a57635dc749697cff891f6aaca508
#
_entry.id   eb0a57635dc749697cff891f6aaca508
#
_cell.length_a   1.000
_cell.length_b   1.000
_cell.length_c   1.000
_cell.angle_alpha   90.00
_cell.angle_beta   90.00
_cell.angle_gamma   90.00
#
_symmetry.space_group_name_H-M   'P 1'
#
loop_
_entity.id
_entity.type
_entity.pdbx_description
1 polymer ?
#
loop_
_entity_poly.entity_id
_entity_poly.type
_entity_poly.pdbx_seq_one_letter_code
_entity_poly.pdbx_strand_id
1 'polypeptide(L)'
;LWTLCKNLEGVEIFSDELNHASLIQGIKNANVECHVFRHNDTEHLEELINNANADSPKIIVFESLYSMEGLRSPLQKIIEIAKKYNALTYLDEVHSVGLYGPEGRGITAEKGLEDDIDIINGTLSKAFGQMGGYVAASADIIDYIRSFAPGFIFTSSMNPSVAAASITSIKISMESEVLRENIRVNSDHIRLGLRDLQIPFLENDSHIIPIHLYDPRVCKEAANLLLEKHGIYIQPIFHPTVPKGDERFRVTITPRHEASDINHFLDAIDDVWKTLGLKRSDAAEEDKPAVSRIY
;
A
#
# COMPACT_ATOMS: atom_id res chain seq x y z
N LEU A 1 -5.77 14.12 6.81
CA LEU A 1 -6.41 13.32 7.86
C LEU A 1 -6.41 14.07 9.20
N TRP A 2 -5.27 14.44 9.77
CA TRP A 2 -5.18 15.19 11.06
C TRP A 2 -6.13 16.39 11.11
N THR A 3 -6.20 17.20 10.08
CA THR A 3 -7.08 18.39 9.99
C THR A 3 -8.55 18.03 10.13
N LEU A 4 -8.99 16.97 9.44
CA LEU A 4 -10.37 16.49 9.52
C LEU A 4 -10.68 16.00 10.93
N CYS A 5 -9.84 15.10 11.46
CA CYS A 5 -10.01 14.55 12.79
C CYS A 5 -10.04 15.64 13.88
N LYS A 6 -9.18 16.66 13.78
CA LYS A 6 -9.06 17.71 14.79
C LYS A 6 -10.25 18.66 14.84
N ASN A 7 -10.92 18.85 13.73
CA ASN A 7 -11.97 19.88 13.60
C ASN A 7 -13.40 19.31 13.52
N LEU A 8 -13.55 17.98 13.41
CA LEU A 8 -14.84 17.31 13.54
C LEU A 8 -15.04 16.90 15.00
N GLU A 9 -15.89 17.64 15.72
CA GLU A 9 -16.15 17.41 17.14
C GLU A 9 -16.75 16.02 17.35
N GLY A 10 -16.16 15.25 18.28
CA GLY A 10 -16.61 13.90 18.63
C GLY A 10 -16.39 12.85 17.54
N VAL A 11 -15.53 13.11 16.54
CA VAL A 11 -15.27 12.14 15.46
C VAL A 11 -14.65 10.85 16.00
N GLU A 12 -15.15 9.73 15.51
CA GLU A 12 -14.59 8.40 15.74
C GLU A 12 -13.95 7.87 14.45
N ILE A 13 -12.73 7.36 14.58
CA ILE A 13 -11.95 6.83 13.45
C ILE A 13 -11.95 5.31 13.50
N PHE A 14 -12.20 4.69 12.35
CA PHE A 14 -12.08 3.23 12.14
C PHE A 14 -10.91 2.99 11.20
N SER A 15 -9.80 2.51 11.75
CA SER A 15 -8.52 2.38 11.03
C SER A 15 -8.17 0.92 10.80
N ASP A 16 -7.81 0.55 9.56
CA ASP A 16 -7.20 -0.77 9.31
C ASP A 16 -5.88 -0.88 10.07
N GLU A 17 -5.61 -2.05 10.68
CA GLU A 17 -4.41 -2.26 11.51
C GLU A 17 -3.10 -2.18 10.73
N LEU A 18 -3.12 -2.36 9.39
CA LEU A 18 -1.93 -2.27 8.53
C LEU A 18 -1.81 -0.93 7.79
N ASN A 19 -2.60 0.07 8.15
CA ASN A 19 -2.48 1.40 7.58
C ASN A 19 -1.06 1.95 7.71
N HIS A 20 -0.64 2.69 6.72
CA HIS A 20 0.67 3.34 6.68
C HIS A 20 0.89 4.24 7.90
N ALA A 21 2.14 4.27 8.40
CA ALA A 21 2.53 5.05 9.58
C ALA A 21 2.11 6.53 9.53
N SER A 22 2.01 7.14 8.35
CA SER A 22 1.56 8.52 8.20
C SER A 22 0.08 8.72 8.54
N LEU A 23 -0.78 7.73 8.22
CA LEU A 23 -2.20 7.73 8.58
C LEU A 23 -2.34 7.56 10.09
N ILE A 24 -1.66 6.57 10.65
CA ILE A 24 -1.63 6.30 12.09
C ILE A 24 -1.15 7.53 12.87
N GLN A 25 -0.05 8.17 12.42
CA GLN A 25 0.48 9.36 13.07
C GLN A 25 -0.49 10.55 12.97
N GLY A 26 -1.18 10.70 11.83
CA GLY A 26 -2.22 11.72 11.65
C GLY A 26 -3.37 11.56 12.65
N ILE A 27 -3.82 10.33 12.87
CA ILE A 27 -4.88 10.00 13.85
C ILE A 27 -4.37 10.25 15.29
N LYS A 28 -3.20 9.73 15.64
CA LYS A 28 -2.60 9.91 16.97
C LYS A 28 -2.41 11.39 17.31
N ASN A 29 -1.91 12.18 16.38
CA ASN A 29 -1.70 13.62 16.60
C ASN A 29 -3.01 14.41 16.79
N ALA A 30 -4.10 13.93 16.21
CA ALA A 30 -5.42 14.54 16.39
C ALA A 30 -6.00 14.27 17.79
N ASN A 31 -5.54 13.20 18.46
CA ASN A 31 -6.01 12.77 19.79
C ASN A 31 -7.53 12.59 19.84
N VAL A 32 -8.06 11.86 18.88
CA VAL A 32 -9.46 11.46 18.77
C VAL A 32 -9.63 9.98 19.04
N GLU A 33 -10.85 9.53 19.31
CA GLU A 33 -11.15 8.12 19.50
C GLU A 33 -10.89 7.34 18.21
N CYS A 34 -10.17 6.20 18.35
CA CYS A 34 -9.77 5.39 17.22
C CYS A 34 -9.99 3.91 17.52
N HIS A 35 -10.77 3.27 16.69
CA HIS A 35 -11.05 1.85 16.68
C HIS A 35 -10.23 1.19 15.57
N VAL A 36 -9.33 0.29 15.94
CA VAL A 36 -8.48 -0.42 14.98
C VAL A 36 -9.14 -1.76 14.63
N PHE A 37 -9.51 -1.96 13.37
CA PHE A 37 -10.03 -3.23 12.91
C PHE A 37 -8.93 -4.11 12.30
N ARG A 38 -9.13 -5.44 12.39
CA ARG A 38 -8.20 -6.42 11.81
C ARG A 38 -8.10 -6.22 10.29
N HIS A 39 -6.90 -6.42 9.77
CA HIS A 39 -6.60 -6.17 8.35
C HIS A 39 -7.61 -6.83 7.41
N ASN A 40 -8.23 -5.98 6.58
CA ASN A 40 -9.23 -6.38 5.57
C ASN A 40 -10.47 -7.11 6.14
N ASP A 41 -10.64 -7.14 7.47
CA ASP A 41 -11.77 -7.80 8.14
C ASP A 41 -12.99 -6.87 8.21
N THR A 42 -13.84 -6.98 7.21
CA THR A 42 -15.05 -6.14 7.11
C THR A 42 -16.11 -6.49 8.15
N GLU A 43 -16.12 -7.72 8.67
CA GLU A 43 -17.03 -8.12 9.75
C GLU A 43 -16.63 -7.44 11.06
N HIS A 44 -15.33 -7.45 11.38
CA HIS A 44 -14.81 -6.74 12.54
C HIS A 44 -15.00 -5.22 12.43
N LEU A 45 -14.78 -4.64 11.22
CA LEU A 45 -15.10 -3.23 10.99
C LEU A 45 -16.56 -2.93 11.27
N GLU A 46 -17.48 -3.76 10.78
CA GLU A 46 -18.90 -3.56 10.98
C GLU A 46 -19.32 -3.73 12.44
N GLU A 47 -18.72 -4.68 13.16
CA GLU A 47 -18.91 -4.84 14.60
C GLU A 47 -18.50 -3.59 15.38
N LEU A 48 -17.32 -3.05 15.11
CA LEU A 48 -16.79 -1.86 15.79
C LEU A 48 -17.66 -0.64 15.52
N ILE A 49 -18.03 -0.38 14.26
CA ILE A 49 -18.79 0.80 13.89
C ILE A 49 -20.24 0.75 14.39
N ASN A 50 -20.81 -0.46 14.49
CA ASN A 50 -22.14 -0.68 15.04
C ASN A 50 -22.21 -0.42 16.56
N ASN A 51 -21.09 -0.64 17.27
CA ASN A 51 -20.97 -0.41 18.71
C ASN A 51 -20.54 1.02 19.07
N ALA A 52 -20.18 1.85 18.09
CA ALA A 52 -19.80 3.24 18.27
C ALA A 52 -21.02 4.14 18.55
N ASN A 53 -20.74 5.36 19.00
CA ASN A 53 -21.81 6.33 19.22
C ASN A 53 -22.52 6.65 17.89
N ALA A 54 -23.86 6.44 17.85
CA ALA A 54 -24.65 6.64 16.66
C ALA A 54 -24.62 8.08 16.13
N ASP A 55 -24.49 9.06 17.03
CA ASP A 55 -24.53 10.47 16.71
C ASP A 55 -23.17 11.09 16.36
N SER A 56 -22.06 10.37 16.60
CA SER A 56 -20.73 10.86 16.28
C SER A 56 -20.42 10.78 14.78
N PRO A 57 -19.72 11.80 14.22
CA PRO A 57 -19.14 11.69 12.90
C PRO A 57 -18.15 10.51 12.84
N LYS A 58 -18.13 9.79 11.73
CA LYS A 58 -17.30 8.60 11.55
C LYS A 58 -16.43 8.72 10.32
N ILE A 59 -15.17 8.28 10.41
CA ILE A 59 -14.27 8.18 9.25
C ILE A 59 -13.65 6.79 9.23
N ILE A 60 -13.81 6.07 8.12
CA ILE A 60 -13.11 4.81 7.88
C ILE A 60 -11.84 5.12 7.09
N VAL A 61 -10.68 4.71 7.63
CA VAL A 61 -9.36 4.98 7.07
C VAL A 61 -8.70 3.67 6.66
N PHE A 62 -8.34 3.56 5.39
CA PHE A 62 -7.78 2.33 4.81
C PHE A 62 -6.98 2.63 3.54
N GLU A 63 -6.19 1.65 3.06
CA GLU A 63 -5.43 1.74 1.80
C GLU A 63 -6.09 0.88 0.73
N SER A 64 -6.00 1.26 -0.53
CA SER A 64 -6.46 0.41 -1.64
C SER A 64 -5.51 -0.76 -1.90
N LEU A 65 -4.21 -0.54 -1.65
CA LEU A 65 -3.13 -1.51 -1.79
C LEU A 65 -2.10 -1.30 -0.69
N TYR A 66 -1.95 -2.29 0.17
CA TYR A 66 -1.05 -2.23 1.33
C TYR A 66 0.40 -2.45 0.97
N SER A 67 1.25 -1.57 1.49
CA SER A 67 2.64 -1.41 1.03
C SER A 67 3.57 -2.59 1.31
N MET A 68 3.32 -3.35 2.37
CA MET A 68 4.21 -4.44 2.81
C MET A 68 3.68 -5.82 2.42
N GLU A 69 2.38 -5.96 2.28
CA GLU A 69 1.69 -7.20 1.96
C GLU A 69 1.36 -7.33 0.46
N GLY A 70 1.21 -6.19 -0.23
CA GLY A 70 0.71 -6.18 -1.60
C GLY A 70 -0.74 -6.65 -1.72
N LEU A 71 -1.47 -6.69 -0.61
CA LEU A 71 -2.88 -7.07 -0.58
C LEU A 71 -3.77 -5.88 -0.90
N ARG A 72 -4.84 -6.13 -1.63
CA ARG A 72 -5.88 -5.14 -1.92
C ARG A 72 -6.96 -5.17 -0.84
N SER A 73 -7.52 -4.01 -0.53
CA SER A 73 -8.66 -3.95 0.38
C SER A 73 -9.97 -4.38 -0.31
N PRO A 74 -10.95 -4.87 0.47
CA PRO A 74 -12.28 -5.21 -0.01
C PRO A 74 -13.14 -3.93 -0.19
N LEU A 75 -12.74 -3.04 -1.15
CA LEU A 75 -13.31 -1.71 -1.37
C LEU A 75 -14.83 -1.68 -1.35
N GLN A 76 -15.47 -2.55 -2.13
CA GLN A 76 -16.92 -2.58 -2.26
C GLN A 76 -17.61 -2.76 -0.89
N LYS A 77 -17.10 -3.69 -0.08
CA LYS A 77 -17.65 -3.97 1.26
C LYS A 77 -17.45 -2.82 2.22
N ILE A 78 -16.27 -2.20 2.22
CA ILE A 78 -15.98 -1.04 3.08
C ILE A 78 -16.89 0.13 2.70
N ILE A 79 -17.11 0.39 1.41
CA ILE A 79 -18.03 1.42 0.92
C ILE A 79 -19.48 1.14 1.35
N GLU A 80 -19.94 -0.12 1.24
CA GLU A 80 -21.27 -0.52 1.68
C GLU A 80 -21.47 -0.25 3.19
N ILE A 81 -20.48 -0.58 4.02
CA ILE A 81 -20.48 -0.29 5.45
C ILE A 81 -20.48 1.22 5.69
N ALA A 82 -19.61 1.97 5.01
CA ALA A 82 -19.54 3.42 5.14
C ALA A 82 -20.91 4.07 4.86
N LYS A 83 -21.55 3.70 3.76
CA LYS A 83 -22.90 4.19 3.41
C LYS A 83 -23.94 3.80 4.44
N LYS A 84 -23.94 2.56 4.94
CA LYS A 84 -24.88 2.06 5.94
C LYS A 84 -24.82 2.85 7.24
N TYR A 85 -23.63 3.22 7.69
CA TYR A 85 -23.39 3.90 8.97
C TYR A 85 -23.12 5.39 8.84
N ASN A 86 -23.35 5.98 7.66
CA ASN A 86 -23.09 7.40 7.36
C ASN A 86 -21.67 7.83 7.75
N ALA A 87 -20.69 7.01 7.45
CA ALA A 87 -19.28 7.26 7.69
C ALA A 87 -18.62 7.81 6.42
N LEU A 88 -17.68 8.76 6.57
CA LEU A 88 -16.81 9.21 5.49
C LEU A 88 -15.73 8.14 5.22
N THR A 89 -15.36 7.97 3.97
CA THR A 89 -14.25 7.13 3.54
C THR A 89 -13.00 7.98 3.29
N TYR A 90 -11.88 7.61 3.94
CA TYR A 90 -10.56 8.17 3.67
C TYR A 90 -9.66 7.06 3.13
N LEU A 91 -9.43 7.10 1.84
CA LEU A 91 -8.66 6.08 1.13
C LEU A 91 -7.26 6.57 0.77
N ASP A 92 -6.25 5.79 1.10
CA ASP A 92 -4.90 5.98 0.61
C ASP A 92 -4.67 5.12 -0.65
N GLU A 93 -4.44 5.77 -1.79
CA GLU A 93 -4.14 5.13 -3.08
C GLU A 93 -2.69 5.31 -3.53
N VAL A 94 -1.77 5.66 -2.65
CA VAL A 94 -0.39 5.99 -3.01
C VAL A 94 0.38 4.84 -3.67
N HIS A 95 -0.03 3.59 -3.47
CA HIS A 95 0.56 2.41 -4.10
C HIS A 95 -0.16 1.95 -5.37
N SER A 96 -1.31 2.54 -5.68
CA SER A 96 -2.13 2.14 -6.84
C SER A 96 -2.14 3.17 -7.97
N VAL A 97 -2.10 4.46 -7.64
CA VAL A 97 -2.10 5.53 -8.66
C VAL A 97 -0.87 5.44 -9.57
N GLY A 98 -1.07 5.62 -10.86
CA GLY A 98 -0.08 5.44 -11.91
C GLY A 98 0.09 4.00 -12.40
N LEU A 99 -0.43 3.01 -11.67
CA LEU A 99 -0.20 1.58 -11.93
C LEU A 99 -1.47 0.79 -12.26
N TYR A 100 -2.61 1.17 -11.73
CA TYR A 100 -3.88 0.44 -11.87
C TYR A 100 -4.98 1.30 -12.45
N GLY A 101 -5.95 0.62 -13.04
CA GLY A 101 -7.14 1.25 -13.59
C GLY A 101 -6.92 2.02 -14.89
N PRO A 102 -7.99 2.52 -15.51
CA PRO A 102 -7.92 3.33 -16.70
C PRO A 102 -7.01 4.54 -16.49
N GLU A 103 -6.08 4.79 -17.42
CA GLU A 103 -5.13 5.91 -17.37
C GLU A 103 -4.25 5.94 -16.11
N GLY A 104 -4.19 4.82 -15.33
CA GLY A 104 -3.47 4.77 -14.07
C GLY A 104 -4.13 5.53 -12.92
N ARG A 105 -5.47 5.69 -12.93
CA ARG A 105 -6.19 6.47 -11.89
C ARG A 105 -6.28 5.77 -10.54
N GLY A 106 -5.94 4.48 -10.45
CA GLY A 106 -5.93 3.73 -9.21
C GLY A 106 -6.88 2.53 -9.21
N ILE A 107 -6.92 1.80 -8.09
CA ILE A 107 -7.76 0.61 -7.93
C ILE A 107 -9.24 0.98 -7.82
N THR A 108 -9.57 2.14 -7.24
CA THR A 108 -10.96 2.63 -7.24
C THR A 108 -11.50 2.81 -8.65
N ALA A 109 -10.71 3.41 -9.53
CA ALA A 109 -11.06 3.57 -10.94
C ALA A 109 -11.12 2.22 -11.70
N GLU A 110 -10.22 1.27 -11.37
CA GLU A 110 -10.27 -0.11 -11.91
C GLU A 110 -11.60 -0.79 -11.59
N LYS A 111 -12.16 -0.49 -10.43
CA LYS A 111 -13.41 -1.06 -9.94
C LYS A 111 -14.65 -0.22 -10.28
N GLY A 112 -14.47 1.00 -10.82
CA GLY A 112 -15.57 1.94 -11.06
C GLY A 112 -16.20 2.47 -9.77
N LEU A 113 -15.40 2.64 -8.71
CA LEU A 113 -15.83 3.03 -7.36
C LEU A 113 -15.30 4.40 -6.93
N GLU A 114 -14.65 5.15 -7.81
CA GLU A 114 -14.02 6.43 -7.46
C GLU A 114 -15.00 7.48 -6.95
N ASP A 115 -16.24 7.47 -7.47
CA ASP A 115 -17.31 8.41 -7.04
C ASP A 115 -17.95 8.00 -5.70
N ASP A 116 -17.67 6.82 -5.21
CA ASP A 116 -18.18 6.28 -3.95
C ASP A 116 -17.20 6.49 -2.77
N ILE A 117 -16.04 7.09 -3.02
CA ILE A 117 -15.03 7.43 -2.00
C ILE A 117 -15.05 8.94 -1.76
N ASP A 118 -15.17 9.33 -0.51
CA ASP A 118 -15.26 10.76 -0.15
C ASP A 118 -13.91 11.47 -0.26
N ILE A 119 -12.82 10.80 0.15
CA ILE A 119 -11.48 11.40 0.18
C ILE A 119 -10.46 10.37 -0.32
N ILE A 120 -9.76 10.71 -1.39
CA ILE A 120 -8.63 9.94 -1.92
C ILE A 120 -7.34 10.70 -1.66
N ASN A 121 -6.39 10.03 -1.01
CA ASN A 121 -5.03 10.50 -0.82
C ASN A 121 -4.10 9.84 -1.82
N GLY A 122 -3.32 10.63 -2.55
CA GLY A 122 -2.37 10.15 -3.55
C GLY A 122 -1.00 10.81 -3.42
N THR A 123 -0.01 10.21 -4.05
CA THR A 123 1.37 10.73 -4.03
C THR A 123 1.94 10.91 -5.42
N LEU A 124 2.86 11.86 -5.54
CA LEU A 124 3.68 12.05 -6.73
C LEU A 124 5.05 11.34 -6.60
N SER A 125 5.37 10.78 -5.42
CA SER A 125 6.72 10.28 -5.11
C SER A 125 6.98 8.81 -5.43
N LYS A 126 5.98 8.08 -5.91
CA LYS A 126 6.10 6.66 -6.29
C LYS A 126 6.08 6.50 -7.81
N ALA A 127 4.96 6.09 -8.39
CA ALA A 127 4.87 5.85 -9.84
C ALA A 127 5.26 7.06 -10.68
N PHE A 128 4.96 8.27 -10.22
CA PHE A 128 5.29 9.50 -10.94
C PHE A 128 6.72 10.01 -10.72
N GLY A 129 7.46 9.48 -9.74
CA GLY A 129 8.89 9.82 -9.50
C GLY A 129 9.17 11.27 -9.15
N GLN A 130 8.20 11.98 -8.56
CA GLN A 130 8.30 13.40 -8.20
C GLN A 130 8.09 13.63 -6.70
N MET A 131 8.29 14.84 -6.22
CA MET A 131 8.00 15.22 -4.83
C MET A 131 6.56 15.72 -4.69
N GLY A 132 5.95 15.39 -3.54
CA GLY A 132 4.64 15.90 -3.16
C GLY A 132 3.54 14.85 -3.20
N GLY A 133 2.33 15.32 -3.01
CA GLY A 133 1.13 14.51 -3.00
C GLY A 133 -0.10 15.38 -3.20
N TYR A 134 -1.25 14.73 -3.23
CA TYR A 134 -2.52 15.41 -3.44
C TYR A 134 -3.63 14.72 -2.65
N VAL A 135 -4.70 15.47 -2.45
CA VAL A 135 -5.97 14.96 -1.95
C VAL A 135 -7.03 15.27 -3.01
N ALA A 136 -7.83 14.28 -3.37
CA ALA A 136 -9.00 14.42 -4.21
C ALA A 136 -10.26 14.17 -3.37
N ALA A 137 -11.22 15.09 -3.43
CA ALA A 137 -12.47 15.03 -2.70
C ALA A 137 -13.47 16.02 -3.32
N SER A 138 -14.67 16.12 -2.75
CA SER A 138 -15.63 17.16 -3.12
C SER A 138 -15.05 18.58 -2.94
N ALA A 139 -15.59 19.55 -3.68
CA ALA A 139 -15.13 20.95 -3.60
C ALA A 139 -15.19 21.49 -2.17
N ASP A 140 -16.24 21.14 -1.42
CA ASP A 140 -16.43 21.59 -0.03
C ASP A 140 -15.35 21.03 0.91
N ILE A 141 -15.03 19.74 0.79
CA ILE A 141 -13.96 19.10 1.58
C ILE A 141 -12.60 19.71 1.22
N ILE A 142 -12.33 19.94 -0.06
CA ILE A 142 -11.06 20.56 -0.50
C ILE A 142 -10.95 22.00 0.01
N ASP A 143 -12.00 22.79 -0.09
CA ASP A 143 -12.01 24.17 0.44
C ASP A 143 -11.78 24.18 1.96
N TYR A 144 -12.45 23.28 2.67
CA TYR A 144 -12.25 23.10 4.10
C TYR A 144 -10.79 22.75 4.43
N ILE A 145 -10.19 21.76 3.75
CA ILE A 145 -8.78 21.37 3.96
C ILE A 145 -7.85 22.55 3.68
N ARG A 146 -8.05 23.28 2.59
CA ARG A 146 -7.23 24.45 2.24
C ARG A 146 -7.33 25.57 3.27
N SER A 147 -8.49 25.76 3.88
CA SER A 147 -8.75 26.81 4.86
C SER A 147 -8.25 26.48 6.26
N PHE A 148 -8.17 25.19 6.63
CA PHE A 148 -7.89 24.77 8.00
C PHE A 148 -6.66 23.89 8.17
N ALA A 149 -6.02 23.40 7.10
CA ALA A 149 -4.85 22.53 7.22
C ALA A 149 -3.55 23.33 7.42
N PRO A 150 -2.94 23.34 8.61
CA PRO A 150 -1.69 24.07 8.84
C PRO A 150 -0.55 23.61 7.91
N GLY A 151 -0.49 22.32 7.59
CA GLY A 151 0.49 21.75 6.66
C GLY A 151 0.31 22.23 5.21
N PHE A 152 -0.85 22.81 4.86
CA PHE A 152 -1.09 23.47 3.58
C PHE A 152 -0.86 24.99 3.69
N ILE A 153 -1.39 25.62 4.73
CA ILE A 153 -1.39 27.09 4.88
C ILE A 153 0.03 27.62 5.15
N PHE A 154 0.79 26.94 6.01
CA PHE A 154 2.09 27.38 6.53
C PHE A 154 3.29 26.68 5.87
N THR A 155 3.09 26.13 4.68
CA THR A 155 4.16 25.49 3.90
C THR A 155 4.56 26.36 2.71
N SER A 156 5.77 26.15 2.21
CA SER A 156 6.19 26.74 0.94
C SER A 156 5.51 26.05 -0.22
N SER A 157 5.23 26.79 -1.29
CA SER A 157 4.66 26.23 -2.51
C SER A 157 5.57 25.21 -3.17
N MET A 158 4.98 24.27 -3.92
CA MET A 158 5.72 23.33 -4.75
C MET A 158 6.63 24.08 -5.72
N ASN A 159 7.86 23.60 -5.88
CA ASN A 159 8.80 24.18 -6.85
C ASN A 159 8.23 24.06 -8.28
N PRO A 160 8.24 25.11 -9.10
CA PRO A 160 7.71 25.08 -10.47
C PRO A 160 8.31 23.99 -11.35
N SER A 161 9.58 23.64 -11.19
CA SER A 161 10.21 22.54 -11.94
C SER A 161 9.61 21.17 -11.54
N VAL A 162 9.32 20.96 -10.27
CA VAL A 162 8.64 19.75 -9.78
C VAL A 162 7.22 19.68 -10.33
N ALA A 163 6.50 20.80 -10.34
CA ALA A 163 5.15 20.86 -10.90
C ALA A 163 5.14 20.53 -12.39
N ALA A 164 6.05 21.10 -13.17
CA ALA A 164 6.19 20.83 -14.61
C ALA A 164 6.56 19.38 -14.90
N ALA A 165 7.51 18.81 -14.13
CA ALA A 165 7.89 17.41 -14.25
C ALA A 165 6.72 16.47 -13.86
N SER A 166 5.96 16.81 -12.82
CA SER A 166 4.78 16.05 -12.41
C SER A 166 3.70 16.02 -13.49
N ILE A 167 3.42 17.15 -14.13
CA ILE A 167 2.47 17.22 -15.26
C ILE A 167 2.90 16.28 -16.37
N THR A 168 4.18 16.30 -16.73
CA THR A 168 4.73 15.43 -17.79
C THR A 168 4.65 13.95 -17.41
N SER A 169 5.03 13.61 -16.16
CA SER A 169 4.99 12.24 -15.66
C SER A 169 3.58 11.68 -15.61
N ILE A 170 2.61 12.48 -15.17
CA ILE A 170 1.19 12.09 -15.15
C ILE A 170 0.68 11.84 -16.56
N LYS A 171 0.97 12.74 -17.53
CA LYS A 171 0.57 12.55 -18.94
C LYS A 171 1.16 11.27 -19.52
N ILE A 172 2.46 11.01 -19.30
CA ILE A 172 3.11 9.77 -19.74
C ILE A 172 2.41 8.56 -19.12
N SER A 173 2.10 8.60 -17.83
CA SER A 173 1.38 7.51 -17.14
C SER A 173 -0.01 7.29 -17.73
N MET A 174 -0.78 8.35 -17.99
CA MET A 174 -2.11 8.25 -18.61
C MET A 174 -2.08 7.58 -19.97
N GLU A 175 -1.08 7.89 -20.79
CA GLU A 175 -0.95 7.42 -22.17
C GLU A 175 -0.27 6.02 -22.28
N SER A 176 0.33 5.52 -21.19
CA SER A 176 1.24 4.36 -21.24
C SER A 176 0.60 3.07 -20.70
N GLU A 177 -0.44 2.58 -21.37
CA GLU A 177 -1.05 1.27 -21.04
C GLU A 177 -0.02 0.13 -21.08
N VAL A 178 0.89 0.18 -22.06
CA VAL A 178 1.95 -0.83 -22.23
C VAL A 178 2.86 -0.93 -21.01
N LEU A 179 3.18 0.19 -20.33
CA LEU A 179 4.01 0.15 -19.14
C LEU A 179 3.29 -0.55 -17.96
N ARG A 180 1.98 -0.32 -17.81
CA ARG A 180 1.17 -0.99 -16.78
C ARG A 180 1.07 -2.49 -17.06
N GLU A 181 0.81 -2.87 -18.32
CA GLU A 181 0.77 -4.27 -18.72
C GLU A 181 2.12 -4.97 -18.51
N ASN A 182 3.24 -4.33 -18.84
CA ASN A 182 4.57 -4.89 -18.57
C ASN A 182 4.80 -5.16 -17.09
N ILE A 183 4.36 -4.26 -16.18
CA ILE A 183 4.45 -4.49 -14.73
C ILE A 183 3.65 -5.72 -14.34
N ARG A 184 2.42 -5.88 -14.85
CA ARG A 184 1.56 -7.02 -14.57
C ARG A 184 2.21 -8.33 -15.03
N VAL A 185 2.63 -8.39 -16.30
CA VAL A 185 3.28 -9.57 -16.90
C VAL A 185 4.56 -9.94 -16.15
N ASN A 186 5.39 -8.95 -15.83
CA ASN A 186 6.64 -9.17 -15.10
C ASN A 186 6.40 -9.64 -13.67
N SER A 187 5.37 -9.12 -13.00
CA SER A 187 5.00 -9.57 -11.65
C SER A 187 4.48 -11.01 -11.65
N ASP A 188 3.68 -11.37 -12.65
CA ASP A 188 3.19 -12.74 -12.84
C ASP A 188 4.35 -13.72 -13.12
N HIS A 189 5.32 -13.31 -13.93
CA HIS A 189 6.51 -14.11 -14.23
C HIS A 189 7.32 -14.42 -12.95
N ILE A 190 7.54 -13.42 -12.08
CA ILE A 190 8.22 -13.66 -10.79
C ILE A 190 7.41 -14.61 -9.91
N ARG A 191 6.09 -14.39 -9.75
CA ARG A 191 5.25 -15.27 -8.92
C ARG A 191 5.30 -16.72 -9.40
N LEU A 192 5.18 -16.94 -10.71
CA LEU A 192 5.31 -18.29 -11.30
C LEU A 192 6.67 -18.90 -10.98
N GLY A 193 7.76 -18.16 -11.21
CA GLY A 193 9.10 -18.67 -10.90
C GLY A 193 9.32 -18.96 -9.43
N LEU A 194 8.80 -18.15 -8.51
CA LEU A 194 8.89 -18.40 -7.07
C LEU A 194 8.12 -19.66 -6.65
N ARG A 195 6.92 -19.90 -7.26
CA ARG A 195 6.16 -21.14 -7.04
C ARG A 195 6.92 -22.36 -7.55
N ASP A 196 7.48 -22.32 -8.77
CA ASP A 196 8.25 -23.41 -9.35
C ASP A 196 9.49 -23.74 -8.49
N LEU A 197 10.13 -22.72 -7.91
CA LEU A 197 11.24 -22.84 -6.99
C LEU A 197 10.82 -23.19 -5.56
N GLN A 198 9.54 -23.21 -5.26
CA GLN A 198 8.99 -23.42 -3.91
C GLN A 198 9.54 -22.41 -2.87
N ILE A 199 9.81 -21.18 -3.28
CA ILE A 199 10.26 -20.10 -2.39
C ILE A 199 9.01 -19.47 -1.76
N PRO A 200 8.95 -19.36 -0.40
CA PRO A 200 7.77 -18.84 0.28
C PRO A 200 7.60 -17.34 0.03
N PHE A 201 6.45 -16.96 -0.48
CA PHE A 201 6.05 -15.56 -0.66
C PHE A 201 4.58 -15.39 -0.32
N LEU A 202 4.16 -14.16 -0.02
CA LEU A 202 2.75 -13.86 0.20
C LEU A 202 2.01 -13.76 -1.14
N GLU A 203 1.09 -14.68 -1.36
CA GLU A 203 0.27 -14.69 -2.58
C GLU A 203 -0.62 -13.45 -2.65
N ASN A 204 -0.54 -12.75 -3.76
CA ASN A 204 -1.36 -11.59 -4.10
C ASN A 204 -1.39 -11.37 -5.61
N ASP A 205 -2.19 -10.42 -6.09
CA ASP A 205 -2.34 -10.05 -7.50
C ASP A 205 -1.70 -8.69 -7.84
N SER A 206 -0.86 -8.15 -6.95
CA SER A 206 -0.27 -6.82 -7.12
C SER A 206 1.17 -6.85 -7.65
N HIS A 207 1.72 -5.68 -7.93
CA HIS A 207 3.13 -5.50 -8.31
C HIS A 207 4.10 -5.62 -7.13
N ILE A 208 3.61 -5.76 -5.91
CA ILE A 208 4.40 -5.92 -4.70
C ILE A 208 4.42 -7.40 -4.34
N ILE A 209 5.61 -8.00 -4.32
CA ILE A 209 5.78 -9.43 -4.06
C ILE A 209 6.64 -9.59 -2.80
N PRO A 210 6.02 -9.87 -1.63
CA PRO A 210 6.73 -10.10 -0.38
C PRO A 210 7.27 -11.53 -0.34
N ILE A 211 8.59 -11.70 -0.19
CA ILE A 211 9.26 -13.00 -0.05
C ILE A 211 9.69 -13.16 1.40
N HIS A 212 9.13 -14.13 2.11
CA HIS A 212 9.33 -14.31 3.54
C HIS A 212 10.64 -15.01 3.88
N LEU A 213 11.37 -14.46 4.86
CA LEU A 213 12.59 -15.04 5.43
C LEU A 213 12.50 -15.26 6.94
N TYR A 214 11.56 -14.58 7.64
CA TYR A 214 11.19 -14.78 9.06
C TYR A 214 12.29 -14.50 10.11
N ASP A 215 13.52 -14.15 9.69
CA ASP A 215 14.65 -13.83 10.57
C ASP A 215 15.43 -12.63 10.02
N PRO A 216 15.69 -11.58 10.84
CA PRO A 216 16.35 -10.37 10.36
C PRO A 216 17.83 -10.59 9.96
N ARG A 217 18.53 -11.56 10.57
CA ARG A 217 19.93 -11.85 10.23
C ARG A 217 19.98 -12.58 8.89
N VAL A 218 19.12 -13.59 8.73
CA VAL A 218 18.98 -14.33 7.47
C VAL A 218 18.59 -13.39 6.33
N CYS A 219 17.62 -12.51 6.57
CA CYS A 219 17.18 -11.52 5.59
C CYS A 219 18.32 -10.58 5.15
N LYS A 220 19.13 -10.11 6.10
CA LYS A 220 20.31 -9.28 5.80
C LYS A 220 21.40 -10.05 5.05
N GLU A 221 21.69 -11.27 5.47
CA GLU A 221 22.70 -12.13 4.82
C GLU A 221 22.29 -12.49 3.40
N ALA A 222 21.03 -12.86 3.19
CA ALA A 222 20.50 -13.14 1.86
C ALA A 222 20.56 -11.91 0.95
N ALA A 223 20.23 -10.70 1.45
CA ALA A 223 20.36 -9.45 0.69
C ALA A 223 21.82 -9.14 0.30
N ASN A 224 22.78 -9.38 1.21
CA ASN A 224 24.19 -9.21 0.92
C ASN A 224 24.68 -10.20 -0.16
N LEU A 225 24.28 -11.48 -0.07
CA LEU A 225 24.64 -12.48 -1.09
C LEU A 225 24.07 -12.13 -2.46
N LEU A 226 22.80 -11.67 -2.53
CA LEU A 226 22.22 -11.19 -3.79
C LEU A 226 23.02 -10.05 -4.39
N LEU A 227 23.46 -9.10 -3.56
CA LEU A 227 24.24 -7.95 -4.03
C LEU A 227 25.68 -8.34 -4.44
N GLU A 228 26.39 -9.03 -3.57
CA GLU A 228 27.83 -9.29 -3.75
C GLU A 228 28.11 -10.36 -4.82
N LYS A 229 27.27 -11.40 -4.89
CA LYS A 229 27.47 -12.52 -5.81
C LYS A 229 26.74 -12.35 -7.14
N HIS A 230 25.56 -11.74 -7.11
CA HIS A 230 24.67 -11.66 -8.28
C HIS A 230 24.43 -10.24 -8.80
N GLY A 231 24.94 -9.20 -8.11
CA GLY A 231 24.74 -7.80 -8.49
C GLY A 231 23.31 -7.30 -8.34
N ILE A 232 22.48 -7.97 -7.54
CA ILE A 232 21.08 -7.65 -7.33
C ILE A 232 20.90 -6.95 -5.98
N TYR A 233 20.49 -5.69 -6.03
CA TYR A 233 20.10 -4.95 -4.83
C TYR A 233 18.64 -5.21 -4.49
N ILE A 234 18.39 -5.67 -3.27
CA ILE A 234 17.06 -5.78 -2.68
C ILE A 234 17.07 -5.26 -1.25
N GLN A 235 16.05 -4.48 -0.89
CA GLN A 235 15.95 -3.94 0.45
C GLN A 235 15.32 -4.96 1.39
N PRO A 236 16.04 -5.44 2.42
CA PRO A 236 15.44 -6.27 3.47
C PRO A 236 14.54 -5.42 4.37
N ILE A 237 13.39 -5.96 4.74
CA ILE A 237 12.39 -5.30 5.58
C ILE A 237 12.35 -6.00 6.94
N PHE A 238 12.48 -5.21 8.01
CA PHE A 238 12.53 -5.67 9.39
C PHE A 238 11.57 -4.90 10.29
N HIS A 239 11.41 -5.39 11.52
CA HIS A 239 10.81 -4.60 12.59
C HIS A 239 11.52 -3.22 12.73
N PRO A 240 10.80 -2.09 12.91
CA PRO A 240 9.35 -1.98 13.16
C PRO A 240 8.45 -1.87 11.92
N THR A 241 8.99 -1.95 10.71
CA THR A 241 8.21 -1.84 9.46
C THR A 241 7.26 -3.02 9.27
N VAL A 242 7.70 -4.20 9.70
CA VAL A 242 6.90 -5.43 9.79
C VAL A 242 7.02 -6.02 11.19
N PRO A 243 6.10 -6.89 11.65
CA PRO A 243 6.22 -7.59 12.92
C PRO A 243 7.52 -8.40 13.01
N LYS A 244 8.00 -8.63 14.25
CA LYS A 244 9.11 -9.56 14.49
C LYS A 244 8.69 -10.98 14.10
N GLY A 245 9.56 -11.67 13.34
CA GLY A 245 9.27 -12.98 12.81
C GLY A 245 8.51 -12.96 11.48
N ASP A 246 8.35 -11.77 10.88
CA ASP A 246 7.69 -11.58 9.59
C ASP A 246 8.59 -10.79 8.61
N GLU A 247 9.90 -10.90 8.85
CA GLU A 247 10.91 -10.28 8.02
C GLU A 247 10.88 -10.85 6.60
N ARG A 248 11.04 -9.94 5.64
CA ARG A 248 10.85 -10.26 4.22
C ARG A 248 11.70 -9.41 3.29
N PHE A 249 11.84 -9.87 2.06
CA PHE A 249 12.12 -9.00 0.95
C PHE A 249 10.80 -8.46 0.38
N ARG A 250 10.79 -7.20 -0.02
CA ARG A 250 9.71 -6.62 -0.80
C ARG A 250 10.19 -6.40 -2.23
N VAL A 251 9.88 -7.34 -3.10
CA VAL A 251 10.18 -7.20 -4.53
C VAL A 251 9.16 -6.29 -5.18
N THR A 252 9.65 -5.28 -5.90
CA THR A 252 8.82 -4.34 -6.66
C THR A 252 9.37 -4.25 -8.07
N ILE A 253 8.56 -4.67 -9.03
CA ILE A 253 8.95 -4.72 -10.43
C ILE A 253 8.70 -3.38 -11.11
N THR A 254 9.57 -3.05 -12.08
CA THR A 254 9.39 -1.91 -12.97
C THR A 254 9.07 -2.39 -14.39
N PRO A 255 8.45 -1.55 -15.22
CA PRO A 255 8.15 -1.91 -16.60
C PRO A 255 9.39 -2.04 -17.49
N ARG A 256 10.58 -1.68 -16.98
CA ARG A 256 11.86 -1.75 -17.68
C ARG A 256 12.63 -3.04 -17.45
N HIS A 257 12.21 -3.86 -16.49
CA HIS A 257 12.80 -5.18 -16.32
C HIS A 257 12.39 -6.06 -17.49
N GLU A 258 13.38 -6.66 -18.12
CA GLU A 258 13.20 -7.63 -19.20
C GLU A 258 13.08 -9.05 -18.62
N ALA A 259 12.62 -10.00 -19.43
CA ALA A 259 12.55 -11.40 -19.02
C ALA A 259 13.91 -11.96 -18.56
N SER A 260 15.02 -11.50 -19.14
CA SER A 260 16.39 -11.84 -18.76
C SER A 260 16.72 -11.39 -17.32
N ASP A 261 16.27 -10.19 -16.91
CA ASP A 261 16.49 -9.66 -15.57
C ASP A 261 15.70 -10.48 -14.54
N ILE A 262 14.45 -10.84 -14.89
CA ILE A 262 13.59 -11.67 -14.03
C ILE A 262 14.16 -13.07 -13.87
N ASN A 263 14.61 -13.71 -14.95
CA ASN A 263 15.23 -15.02 -14.89
C ASN A 263 16.52 -14.97 -14.07
N HIS A 264 17.36 -13.96 -14.27
CA HIS A 264 18.55 -13.74 -13.45
C HIS A 264 18.23 -13.59 -11.95
N PHE A 265 17.17 -12.85 -11.61
CA PHE A 265 16.69 -12.75 -10.24
C PHE A 265 16.23 -14.09 -9.67
N LEU A 266 15.47 -14.88 -10.44
CA LEU A 266 14.97 -16.20 -10.02
C LEU A 266 16.14 -17.20 -9.81
N ASP A 267 17.13 -17.22 -10.70
CA ASP A 267 18.33 -18.04 -10.54
C ASP A 267 19.15 -17.62 -9.31
N ALA A 268 19.30 -16.31 -9.11
CA ALA A 268 20.04 -15.76 -7.99
C ALA A 268 19.38 -16.06 -6.64
N ILE A 269 18.08 -15.91 -6.54
CA ILE A 269 17.36 -16.19 -5.30
C ILE A 269 17.34 -17.68 -4.98
N ASP A 270 17.25 -18.55 -5.99
CA ASP A 270 17.37 -20.00 -5.84
C ASP A 270 18.76 -20.41 -5.30
N ASP A 271 19.84 -19.80 -5.83
CA ASP A 271 21.20 -20.01 -5.35
C ASP A 271 21.38 -19.55 -3.90
N VAL A 272 20.81 -18.39 -3.53
CA VAL A 272 20.84 -17.89 -2.14
C VAL A 272 20.08 -18.83 -1.20
N TRP A 273 18.89 -19.31 -1.59
CA TRP A 273 18.12 -20.29 -0.81
C TRP A 273 18.91 -21.58 -0.56
N LYS A 274 19.59 -22.09 -1.59
CA LYS A 274 20.47 -23.26 -1.49
C LYS A 274 21.69 -22.99 -0.59
N THR A 275 22.34 -21.85 -0.77
CA THR A 275 23.55 -21.47 -0.03
C THR A 275 23.29 -21.35 1.47
N LEU A 276 22.16 -20.77 1.86
CA LEU A 276 21.77 -20.57 3.26
C LEU A 276 20.95 -21.72 3.84
N GLY A 277 20.64 -22.75 3.05
CA GLY A 277 19.84 -23.90 3.49
C GLY A 277 18.43 -23.51 3.95
N LEU A 278 17.81 -22.53 3.28
CA LEU A 278 16.50 -22.01 3.69
C LEU A 278 15.38 -22.99 3.33
N LYS A 279 14.34 -23.00 4.20
CA LYS A 279 13.15 -23.81 3.94
C LYS A 279 12.42 -23.33 2.70
N ARG A 280 11.93 -24.29 1.92
CA ARG A 280 11.01 -24.05 0.82
C ARG A 280 9.58 -24.36 1.29
N SER A 281 8.59 -23.73 0.67
CA SER A 281 7.19 -24.07 0.94
C SER A 281 6.93 -25.51 0.52
N ASP A 282 6.36 -26.30 1.42
CA ASP A 282 5.77 -27.58 1.02
C ASP A 282 4.50 -27.27 0.19
N ALA A 283 4.27 -28.02 -0.87
CA ALA A 283 3.12 -27.84 -1.78
C ALA A 283 1.72 -28.01 -1.11
N ALA A 284 1.69 -28.07 0.21
CA ALA A 284 0.49 -28.30 1.04
C ALA A 284 0.26 -27.28 2.18
N GLU A 285 1.07 -26.25 2.32
CA GLU A 285 0.81 -25.16 3.30
C GLU A 285 0.23 -23.91 2.61
N GLU A 286 -0.90 -24.08 1.96
CA GLU A 286 -1.88 -23.02 1.75
C GLU A 286 -2.60 -22.79 3.07
N ASP A 287 -2.55 -21.59 3.60
CA ASP A 287 -3.20 -21.04 4.80
C ASP A 287 -2.30 -20.87 6.03
N LYS A 288 -1.72 -19.67 6.11
CA LYS A 288 -1.66 -18.91 7.36
C LYS A 288 -1.46 -17.42 7.08
N PRO A 289 -2.48 -16.59 7.08
CA PRO A 289 -2.34 -15.19 7.37
C PRO A 289 -2.27 -15.06 8.90
N ALA A 290 -1.09 -15.18 9.48
CA ALA A 290 -0.87 -14.80 10.86
C ALA A 290 -0.23 -13.40 10.90
N VAL A 291 -1.00 -12.38 10.63
CA VAL A 291 -0.61 -11.01 10.95
C VAL A 291 -0.92 -10.80 12.43
N SER A 292 0.07 -10.95 13.29
CA SER A 292 -0.03 -10.61 14.70
C SER A 292 0.51 -9.20 14.95
N ARG A 293 -0.37 -8.35 15.38
CA ARG A 293 -0.29 -7.03 16.03
C ARG A 293 1.07 -6.37 16.13
N ILE A 294 1.18 -5.23 15.42
CA ILE A 294 2.11 -4.16 15.75
C ILE A 294 1.32 -3.11 16.53
N TYR A 295 1.32 -3.22 17.89
CA TYR A 295 1.09 -2.05 18.79
C TYR A 295 1.45 -2.45 20.22
#